data_b7a0351656fe416267e530da3fc664c9
#
_entry.id   b7a0351656fe416267e530da3fc664c9
#
_cell.length_a   1.000
_cell.length_b   1.000
_cell.length_c   1.000
_cell.angle_alpha   90.00
_cell.angle_beta   90.00
_cell.angle_gamma   90.00
#
_symmetry.space_group_name_H-M   'P 1'
#
loop_
_entity.id
_entity.type
_entity.pdbx_description
1 polymer ?
#
loop_
_entity_poly.entity_id
_entity_poly.type
_entity_poly.pdbx_seq_one_letter_code
_entity_poly.pdbx_strand_id
1 'polypeptide(L)'
;MNPGFTPIRRRFACAAAALAVLSALASGCSSPPATRYYTLMPPPTAGDRAAAALRLDWELLPVVVPAQIDQPQWVVRKPDGSLAVLEQERWIAPLGDELRGAIVERLTRSFGPPRAAASADGAPQWRIRVEVQRFDLIPNQEARLAADWSVRGAGAATVCHADISKPVPGLDYIDLARGQQQAISQLADVIGAALLAASKGQAITC
;
A
#
# COMPACT_ATOMS: atom_id res chain seq x y z
N MET A 1 33.96 -33.49 -71.06
CA MET A 1 33.60 -32.06 -71.15
C MET A 1 32.25 -31.92 -70.57
N ASN A 2 32.11 -31.33 -69.42
CA ASN A 2 30.87 -31.14 -68.80
C ASN A 2 30.85 -29.75 -68.15
N PRO A 3 30.00 -28.84 -68.59
CA PRO A 3 29.87 -27.61 -67.89
C PRO A 3 28.44 -27.49 -67.30
N GLY A 4 28.31 -26.95 -66.12
CA GLY A 4 27.25 -26.09 -65.80
C GLY A 4 26.11 -26.65 -64.94
N PHE A 5 26.43 -26.88 -63.73
CA PHE A 5 25.34 -26.92 -62.69
C PHE A 5 25.76 -26.02 -61.53
N THR A 6 25.19 -24.84 -61.41
CA THR A 6 24.97 -24.23 -60.05
C THR A 6 24.74 -22.71 -60.00
N PRO A 7 23.75 -22.10 -60.57
CA PRO A 7 23.28 -20.82 -59.99
C PRO A 7 21.97 -20.93 -59.20
N ILE A 8 21.16 -21.95 -59.43
CA ILE A 8 19.83 -22.02 -58.81
C ILE A 8 19.89 -22.37 -57.33
N ARG A 9 20.72 -23.30 -56.91
CA ARG A 9 20.88 -23.69 -55.49
C ARG A 9 21.33 -22.55 -54.58
N ARG A 10 22.21 -21.67 -55.04
CA ARG A 10 22.73 -20.51 -54.28
C ARG A 10 21.63 -19.47 -54.06
N ARG A 11 20.72 -19.26 -54.99
CA ARG A 11 19.59 -18.30 -54.88
C ARG A 11 18.59 -18.77 -53.87
N PHE A 12 18.27 -20.06 -53.81
CA PHE A 12 17.39 -20.64 -52.79
C PHE A 12 18.01 -20.64 -51.40
N ALA A 13 19.30 -20.84 -51.25
CA ALA A 13 19.99 -20.77 -49.96
C ALA A 13 20.00 -19.34 -49.38
N CYS A 14 20.22 -18.32 -50.22
CA CYS A 14 20.16 -16.92 -49.79
C CYS A 14 18.72 -16.46 -49.42
N ALA A 15 17.72 -16.94 -50.15
CA ALA A 15 16.31 -16.63 -49.85
C ALA A 15 15.87 -17.28 -48.54
N ALA A 16 16.26 -18.53 -48.26
CA ALA A 16 15.97 -19.22 -47.01
C ALA A 16 16.65 -18.56 -45.80
N ALA A 17 17.93 -18.13 -45.98
CA ALA A 17 18.64 -17.40 -44.93
C ALA A 17 18.03 -16.02 -44.63
N ALA A 18 17.58 -15.28 -45.66
CA ALA A 18 16.89 -14.00 -45.47
C ALA A 18 15.52 -14.15 -44.75
N LEU A 19 14.77 -15.21 -45.05
CA LEU A 19 13.50 -15.51 -44.41
C LEU A 19 13.70 -15.90 -42.92
N ALA A 20 14.75 -16.66 -42.60
CA ALA A 20 15.12 -17.04 -41.23
C ALA A 20 15.55 -15.83 -40.39
N VAL A 21 16.26 -14.87 -40.96
CA VAL A 21 16.64 -13.63 -40.28
C VAL A 21 15.44 -12.72 -40.08
N LEU A 22 14.51 -12.65 -41.02
CA LEU A 22 13.30 -11.86 -40.91
C LEU A 22 12.34 -12.42 -39.84
N SER A 23 12.24 -13.75 -39.73
CA SER A 23 11.44 -14.39 -38.68
C SER A 23 12.07 -14.25 -37.28
N ALA A 24 13.39 -14.19 -37.15
CA ALA A 24 14.09 -13.95 -35.90
C ALA A 24 13.90 -12.49 -35.38
N LEU A 25 13.74 -11.53 -36.29
CA LEU A 25 13.47 -10.12 -35.94
C LEU A 25 12.01 -9.87 -35.53
N ALA A 26 11.07 -10.71 -35.93
CA ALA A 26 9.64 -10.58 -35.59
C ALA A 26 9.29 -11.14 -34.20
N SER A 27 10.15 -11.94 -33.56
CA SER A 27 9.91 -12.54 -32.24
C SER A 27 10.28 -11.64 -31.05
N GLY A 28 10.73 -10.39 -31.27
CA GLY A 28 11.26 -9.51 -30.23
C GLY A 28 10.25 -8.61 -29.51
N CYS A 29 8.96 -8.61 -29.85
CA CYS A 29 7.95 -7.75 -29.19
C CYS A 29 7.16 -8.54 -28.15
N SER A 30 7.77 -8.94 -27.04
CA SER A 30 7.00 -9.28 -25.86
C SER A 30 6.53 -7.99 -25.20
N SER A 31 5.22 -7.73 -25.16
CA SER A 31 4.68 -6.63 -24.36
C SER A 31 5.09 -6.81 -22.90
N PRO A 32 5.59 -5.76 -22.22
CA PRO A 32 5.89 -5.86 -20.80
C PRO A 32 4.62 -6.26 -20.04
N PRO A 33 4.72 -7.03 -18.95
CA PRO A 33 3.58 -7.39 -18.12
C PRO A 33 2.86 -6.14 -17.64
N ALA A 34 1.51 -6.19 -17.61
CA ALA A 34 0.69 -5.06 -17.20
C ALA A 34 0.95 -4.71 -15.73
N THR A 35 1.11 -3.42 -15.42
CA THR A 35 1.20 -2.94 -14.05
C THR A 35 -0.16 -3.05 -13.37
N ARG A 36 -0.18 -3.56 -12.14
CA ARG A 36 -1.34 -3.66 -11.27
C ARG A 36 -1.23 -2.62 -10.16
N TYR A 37 -2.34 -1.96 -9.89
CA TYR A 37 -2.42 -0.96 -8.83
C TYR A 37 -3.30 -1.45 -7.70
N TYR A 38 -2.89 -1.15 -6.48
CA TYR A 38 -3.55 -1.52 -5.24
C TYR A 38 -3.77 -0.30 -4.37
N THR A 39 -4.77 -0.35 -3.53
CA THR A 39 -5.05 0.67 -2.53
C THR A 39 -5.21 0.05 -1.14
N LEU A 40 -4.86 0.79 -0.12
CA LEU A 40 -5.13 0.45 1.27
C LEU A 40 -6.53 0.88 1.73
N MET A 41 -7.23 1.64 0.90
CA MET A 41 -8.63 1.98 1.13
C MET A 41 -9.51 0.74 0.95
N PRO A 42 -10.24 0.27 1.97
CA PRO A 42 -11.15 -0.85 1.79
C PRO A 42 -12.31 -0.46 0.85
N PRO A 43 -12.88 -1.43 0.13
CA PRO A 43 -14.07 -1.15 -0.67
C PRO A 43 -15.21 -0.65 0.23
N PRO A 44 -16.02 0.32 -0.24
CA PRO A 44 -17.14 0.84 0.53
C PRO A 44 -18.15 -0.27 0.84
N THR A 45 -18.62 -0.33 2.08
CA THR A 45 -19.65 -1.27 2.51
C THR A 45 -21.00 -0.58 2.73
N ALA A 46 -22.08 -1.34 2.72
CA ALA A 46 -23.43 -0.79 2.87
C ALA A 46 -23.62 -0.02 4.21
N GLY A 47 -22.81 -0.34 5.24
CA GLY A 47 -22.82 0.35 6.53
C GLY A 47 -22.06 1.68 6.58
N ASP A 48 -21.31 2.02 5.53
CA ASP A 48 -20.40 3.18 5.53
C ASP A 48 -21.12 4.54 5.49
N ARG A 49 -22.44 4.55 5.25
CA ARG A 49 -23.27 5.76 5.21
C ARG A 49 -23.88 6.14 6.55
N ALA A 50 -23.63 5.39 7.61
CA ALA A 50 -24.12 5.76 8.93
C ALA A 50 -23.46 7.09 9.36
N ALA A 51 -24.29 8.04 9.84
CA ALA A 51 -23.76 9.28 10.38
C ALA A 51 -22.89 8.96 11.60
N ALA A 52 -21.75 9.66 11.74
CA ALA A 52 -20.90 9.52 12.91
C ALA A 52 -21.69 9.75 14.20
N ALA A 53 -21.60 8.80 15.12
CA ALA A 53 -22.32 8.87 16.40
C ALA A 53 -21.80 10.00 17.31
N LEU A 54 -20.54 10.38 17.14
CA LEU A 54 -19.87 11.45 17.89
C LEU A 54 -19.06 12.31 16.92
N ARG A 55 -19.19 13.61 17.02
CA ARG A 55 -18.35 14.55 16.27
C ARG A 55 -17.26 15.09 17.15
N LEU A 56 -16.01 14.87 16.75
CA LEU A 56 -14.83 15.41 17.40
C LEU A 56 -14.08 16.34 16.44
N ASP A 57 -13.39 17.31 17.00
CA ASP A 57 -12.49 18.20 16.27
C ASP A 57 -11.07 17.59 16.32
N TRP A 58 -10.69 16.87 15.28
CA TRP A 58 -9.45 16.12 15.21
C TRP A 58 -8.72 16.32 13.89
N GLU A 59 -7.42 16.08 13.94
CA GLU A 59 -6.52 16.12 12.79
C GLU A 59 -5.60 14.89 12.82
N LEU A 60 -5.38 14.27 11.67
CA LEU A 60 -4.29 13.31 11.47
C LEU A 60 -3.17 13.98 10.67
N LEU A 61 -2.00 14.08 11.28
CA LEU A 61 -0.80 14.57 10.62
C LEU A 61 -0.39 13.64 9.46
N PRO A 62 0.47 14.08 8.53
CA PRO A 62 1.06 13.18 7.54
C PRO A 62 1.65 11.94 8.21
N VAL A 63 1.36 10.77 7.66
CA VAL A 63 1.90 9.50 8.15
C VAL A 63 3.34 9.37 7.68
N VAL A 64 4.25 9.11 8.62
CA VAL A 64 5.66 8.90 8.31
C VAL A 64 5.90 7.40 8.07
N VAL A 65 6.60 7.08 6.99
CA VAL A 65 6.97 5.70 6.64
C VAL A 65 8.49 5.57 6.50
N PRO A 66 9.06 4.38 6.71
CA PRO A 66 10.48 4.13 6.48
C PRO A 66 10.88 4.38 5.02
N ALA A 67 12.01 5.03 4.79
CA ALA A 67 12.47 5.43 3.45
C ALA A 67 12.60 4.25 2.47
N GLN A 68 12.91 3.04 2.95
CA GLN A 68 13.06 1.85 2.11
C GLN A 68 11.75 1.34 1.50
N ILE A 69 10.60 1.76 2.04
CA ILE A 69 9.27 1.39 1.53
C ILE A 69 8.49 2.60 1.01
N ASP A 70 9.08 3.80 1.11
CA ASP A 70 8.48 5.04 0.60
C ASP A 70 8.68 5.16 -0.91
N GLN A 71 8.09 4.23 -1.63
CA GLN A 71 8.14 4.14 -3.08
C GLN A 71 6.83 3.54 -3.63
N PRO A 72 6.48 3.82 -4.90
CA PRO A 72 5.24 3.29 -5.49
C PRO A 72 5.22 1.77 -5.61
N GLN A 73 6.37 1.14 -5.86
CA GLN A 73 6.47 -0.30 -6.02
C GLN A 73 6.31 -1.02 -4.69
N TRP A 74 5.73 -2.19 -4.74
CA TRP A 74 5.67 -3.05 -3.58
C TRP A 74 7.04 -3.59 -3.22
N VAL A 75 7.35 -3.56 -1.94
CA VAL A 75 8.51 -4.21 -1.36
C VAL A 75 8.02 -5.42 -0.56
N VAL A 76 8.33 -6.62 -1.03
CA VAL A 76 7.96 -7.86 -0.36
C VAL A 76 9.17 -8.46 0.34
N ARG A 77 8.96 -9.03 1.51
CA ARG A 77 9.98 -9.78 2.24
C ARG A 77 9.89 -11.25 1.88
N LYS A 78 11.02 -11.83 1.48
CA LYS A 78 11.12 -13.26 1.20
C LYS A 78 11.39 -14.05 2.49
N PRO A 79 11.15 -15.39 2.47
CA PRO A 79 11.41 -16.24 3.64
C PRO A 79 12.87 -16.24 4.11
N ASP A 80 13.83 -15.99 3.22
CA ASP A 80 15.25 -15.87 3.53
C ASP A 80 15.63 -14.51 4.16
N GLY A 81 14.64 -13.61 4.38
CA GLY A 81 14.81 -12.28 4.93
C GLY A 81 15.18 -11.22 3.90
N SER A 82 15.47 -11.57 2.66
CA SER A 82 15.75 -10.61 1.58
C SER A 82 14.49 -9.84 1.18
N LEU A 83 14.68 -8.64 0.61
CA LEU A 83 13.62 -7.83 0.06
C LEU A 83 13.61 -7.92 -1.46
N ALA A 84 12.43 -7.94 -2.06
CA ALA A 84 12.23 -7.84 -3.49
C ALA A 84 11.31 -6.66 -3.80
N VAL A 85 11.75 -5.81 -4.72
CA VAL A 85 10.91 -4.76 -5.30
C VAL A 85 10.14 -5.35 -6.46
N LEU A 86 8.81 -5.23 -6.44
CA LEU A 86 7.93 -5.74 -7.48
C LEU A 86 7.60 -4.61 -8.46
N GLU A 87 8.19 -4.66 -9.65
CA GLU A 87 8.07 -3.59 -10.65
C GLU A 87 6.63 -3.41 -11.17
N GLN A 88 5.84 -4.48 -11.18
CA GLN A 88 4.49 -4.50 -11.74
C GLN A 88 3.38 -4.36 -10.70
N GLU A 89 3.70 -4.41 -9.41
CA GLU A 89 2.75 -4.26 -8.31
C GLU A 89 2.99 -2.91 -7.63
N ARG A 90 2.00 -2.03 -7.63
CA ARG A 90 2.18 -0.65 -7.15
C ARG A 90 1.03 -0.18 -6.28
N TRP A 91 1.34 0.65 -5.32
CA TRP A 91 0.33 1.47 -4.66
C TRP A 91 -0.18 2.53 -5.64
N ILE A 92 -1.49 2.86 -5.57
CA ILE A 92 -2.09 3.87 -6.46
C ILE A 92 -1.65 5.29 -6.10
N ALA A 93 -1.21 5.50 -4.84
CA ALA A 93 -0.67 6.75 -4.34
C ALA A 93 0.59 6.48 -3.48
N PRO A 94 1.36 7.48 -3.05
CA PRO A 94 2.45 7.31 -2.08
C PRO A 94 1.98 6.57 -0.84
N LEU A 95 2.79 5.63 -0.33
CA LEU A 95 2.37 4.74 0.76
C LEU A 95 1.91 5.49 2.01
N GLY A 96 2.57 6.60 2.37
CA GLY A 96 2.16 7.45 3.48
C GLY A 96 0.75 8.03 3.30
N ASP A 97 0.38 8.39 2.06
CA ASP A 97 -0.94 8.93 1.72
C ASP A 97 -2.00 7.82 1.74
N GLU A 98 -1.68 6.63 1.24
CA GLU A 98 -2.56 5.45 1.32
C GLU A 98 -2.89 5.09 2.77
N LEU A 99 -1.87 5.02 3.63
CA LEU A 99 -2.03 4.76 5.06
C LEU A 99 -2.87 5.85 5.74
N ARG A 100 -2.55 7.10 5.46
CA ARG A 100 -3.30 8.24 5.99
C ARG A 100 -4.76 8.22 5.55
N GLY A 101 -5.01 7.98 4.27
CA GLY A 101 -6.36 7.89 3.72
C GLY A 101 -7.19 6.80 4.39
N ALA A 102 -6.65 5.59 4.54
CA ALA A 102 -7.32 4.47 5.17
C ALA A 102 -7.65 4.73 6.66
N ILE A 103 -6.72 5.33 7.42
CA ILE A 103 -6.95 5.70 8.82
C ILE A 103 -8.02 6.80 8.91
N VAL A 104 -7.92 7.85 8.08
CA VAL A 104 -8.90 8.95 8.05
C VAL A 104 -10.29 8.41 7.72
N GLU A 105 -10.42 7.55 6.73
CA GLU A 105 -11.70 6.96 6.37
C GLU A 105 -12.32 6.21 7.56
N ARG A 106 -11.53 5.37 8.22
CA ARG A 106 -12.01 4.58 9.37
C ARG A 106 -12.45 5.46 10.54
N LEU A 107 -11.64 6.45 10.91
CA LEU A 107 -11.95 7.39 11.99
C LEU A 107 -13.14 8.29 11.66
N THR A 108 -13.30 8.69 10.40
CA THR A 108 -14.43 9.52 9.94
C THR A 108 -15.77 8.85 10.20
N ARG A 109 -15.86 7.54 10.08
CA ARG A 109 -17.09 6.78 10.38
C ARG A 109 -17.52 6.93 11.84
N SER A 110 -16.58 7.05 12.76
CA SER A 110 -16.84 7.13 14.20
C SER A 110 -16.96 8.56 14.70
N PHE A 111 -16.16 9.49 14.17
CA PHE A 111 -15.95 10.82 14.74
C PHE A 111 -16.26 11.99 13.80
N GLY A 112 -16.76 11.71 12.61
CA GLY A 112 -16.92 12.71 11.55
C GLY A 112 -15.60 13.06 10.87
N PRO A 113 -15.63 13.90 9.81
CA PRO A 113 -14.45 14.25 9.04
C PRO A 113 -13.40 14.97 9.89
N PRO A 114 -12.10 14.79 9.59
CA PRO A 114 -11.04 15.54 10.23
C PRO A 114 -11.16 17.03 9.91
N ARG A 115 -10.56 17.87 10.74
CA ARG A 115 -10.41 19.30 10.45
C ARG A 115 -9.59 19.50 9.19
N ALA A 116 -10.01 20.41 8.32
CA ALA A 116 -9.22 20.80 7.17
C ALA A 116 -7.96 21.57 7.63
N ALA A 117 -6.82 21.28 7.02
CA ALA A 117 -5.53 21.90 7.37
C ALA A 117 -5.52 23.44 7.25
N ALA A 118 -6.43 24.02 6.46
CA ALA A 118 -6.55 25.45 6.22
C ALA A 118 -7.63 26.15 7.09
N SER A 119 -8.15 25.48 8.12
CA SER A 119 -9.19 26.11 8.97
C SER A 119 -8.61 27.25 9.78
N ALA A 120 -9.23 28.43 9.67
CA ALA A 120 -8.82 29.66 10.38
C ALA A 120 -9.16 29.65 11.89
N ASP A 121 -9.90 28.65 12.35
CA ASP A 121 -10.55 28.61 13.68
C ASP A 121 -9.64 28.06 14.79
N GLY A 122 -8.33 28.26 14.72
CA GLY A 122 -7.37 27.82 15.73
C GLY A 122 -6.89 26.38 15.54
N ALA A 123 -6.15 25.85 16.54
CA ALA A 123 -5.63 24.49 16.49
C ALA A 123 -6.76 23.45 16.73
N PRO A 124 -6.69 22.25 16.10
CA PRO A 124 -7.64 21.18 16.39
C PRO A 124 -7.56 20.77 17.86
N GLN A 125 -8.69 20.33 18.42
CA GLN A 125 -8.75 19.87 19.80
C GLN A 125 -7.88 18.61 20.01
N TRP A 126 -7.86 17.74 19.00
CA TRP A 126 -7.11 16.48 19.04
C TRP A 126 -6.18 16.35 17.85
N ARG A 127 -4.92 16.08 18.09
CA ARG A 127 -3.94 15.84 17.05
C ARG A 127 -3.40 14.43 17.15
N ILE A 128 -3.46 13.70 16.04
CA ILE A 128 -3.02 12.31 15.91
C ILE A 128 -1.74 12.32 15.08
N ARG A 129 -0.71 11.60 15.54
CA ARG A 129 0.51 11.31 14.79
C ARG A 129 0.65 9.81 14.67
N VAL A 130 1.08 9.34 13.51
CA VAL A 130 1.41 7.95 13.23
C VAL A 130 2.76 7.90 12.53
N GLU A 131 3.65 7.05 13.02
CA GLU A 131 4.96 6.79 12.46
C GLU A 131 5.12 5.28 12.31
N VAL A 132 5.12 4.81 11.07
CA VAL A 132 5.26 3.40 10.74
C VAL A 132 6.70 2.97 10.93
N GLN A 133 6.93 1.93 11.71
CA GLN A 133 8.23 1.33 11.94
C GLN A 133 8.45 0.11 11.04
N ARG A 134 7.36 -0.60 10.73
CA ARG A 134 7.38 -1.80 9.91
C ARG A 134 6.12 -1.91 9.06
N PHE A 135 6.31 -2.28 7.80
CA PHE A 135 5.25 -2.58 6.86
C PHE A 135 5.72 -3.73 5.97
N ASP A 136 5.52 -4.95 6.45
CA ASP A 136 5.98 -6.14 5.75
C ASP A 136 4.84 -6.82 4.99
N LEU A 137 5.13 -7.16 3.75
CA LEU A 137 4.33 -8.02 2.88
C LEU A 137 5.10 -9.34 2.73
N ILE A 138 4.63 -10.42 3.36
CA ILE A 138 5.29 -11.72 3.34
C ILE A 138 4.33 -12.73 2.69
N PRO A 139 4.51 -13.02 1.38
CA PRO A 139 3.61 -13.92 0.65
C PRO A 139 3.47 -15.29 1.34
N ASN A 140 2.24 -15.82 1.37
CA ASN A 140 1.89 -17.08 2.01
C ASN A 140 2.21 -17.15 3.52
N GLN A 141 2.35 -16.01 4.18
CA GLN A 141 2.59 -15.94 5.62
C GLN A 141 1.74 -14.85 6.26
N GLU A 142 2.17 -13.61 6.18
CA GLU A 142 1.51 -12.51 6.88
C GLU A 142 1.67 -11.16 6.18
N ALA A 143 0.76 -10.26 6.49
CA ALA A 143 0.89 -8.82 6.34
C ALA A 143 1.08 -8.23 7.73
N ARG A 144 2.20 -7.52 7.97
CA ARG A 144 2.55 -6.98 9.28
C ARG A 144 2.72 -5.48 9.24
N LEU A 145 2.11 -4.81 10.21
CA LEU A 145 2.19 -3.37 10.42
C LEU A 145 2.61 -3.10 11.86
N ALA A 146 3.77 -2.47 12.05
CA ALA A 146 4.14 -1.93 13.35
C ALA A 146 4.27 -0.41 13.25
N ALA A 147 3.70 0.31 14.22
CA ALA A 147 3.69 1.76 14.24
C ALA A 147 3.70 2.32 15.66
N ASP A 148 4.41 3.42 15.84
CA ASP A 148 4.26 4.30 16.97
C ASP A 148 3.20 5.35 16.63
N TRP A 149 2.29 5.59 17.54
CA TRP A 149 1.23 6.57 17.36
C TRP A 149 0.97 7.34 18.62
N SER A 150 0.42 8.54 18.49
CA SER A 150 0.05 9.35 19.63
C SER A 150 -1.22 10.14 19.40
N VAL A 151 -1.94 10.39 20.49
CA VAL A 151 -3.06 11.33 20.55
C VAL A 151 -2.67 12.45 21.51
N ARG A 152 -2.78 13.67 21.05
CA ARG A 152 -2.50 14.88 21.83
C ARG A 152 -3.73 15.79 21.87
N GLY A 153 -4.17 16.15 23.06
CA GLY A 153 -5.15 17.19 23.32
C GLY A 153 -4.50 18.46 23.88
N ALA A 154 -5.12 19.10 24.85
CA ALA A 154 -4.58 20.29 25.52
C ALA A 154 -3.34 19.99 26.39
N GLY A 155 -3.13 18.75 26.79
CA GLY A 155 -2.01 18.29 27.63
C GLY A 155 -0.87 17.65 26.85
N ALA A 156 -0.10 16.83 27.58
CA ALA A 156 0.97 16.02 26.98
C ALA A 156 0.39 14.96 26.02
N ALA A 157 1.17 14.59 25.01
CA ALA A 157 0.81 13.50 24.13
C ALA A 157 1.00 12.16 24.86
N THR A 158 0.03 11.25 24.70
CA THR A 158 0.23 9.84 25.03
C THR A 158 0.76 9.13 23.80
N VAL A 159 1.91 8.48 23.95
CA VAL A 159 2.55 7.71 22.86
C VAL A 159 2.32 6.23 23.13
N CYS A 160 1.88 5.52 22.13
CA CYS A 160 1.62 4.08 22.15
C CYS A 160 2.32 3.39 20.99
N HIS A 161 2.53 2.09 21.14
CA HIS A 161 3.05 1.20 20.10
C HIS A 161 1.98 0.19 19.70
N ALA A 162 1.89 -0.14 18.42
CA ALA A 162 1.07 -1.21 17.88
C ALA A 162 1.92 -2.10 16.97
N ASP A 163 1.80 -3.42 17.14
CA ASP A 163 2.40 -4.42 16.23
C ASP A 163 1.30 -5.41 15.84
N ILE A 164 0.86 -5.32 14.60
CA ILE A 164 -0.32 -6.00 14.08
C ILE A 164 0.10 -6.92 12.96
N SER A 165 -0.19 -8.20 13.09
CA SER A 165 -0.01 -9.20 12.04
C SER A 165 -1.35 -9.75 11.59
N LYS A 166 -1.50 -9.95 10.28
CA LYS A 166 -2.65 -10.59 9.65
C LYS A 166 -2.17 -11.76 8.82
N PRO A 167 -2.63 -12.99 9.08
CA PRO A 167 -2.26 -14.14 8.28
C PRO A 167 -2.75 -13.95 6.84
N VAL A 168 -1.89 -14.30 5.89
CA VAL A 168 -2.19 -14.24 4.45
C VAL A 168 -2.01 -15.64 3.88
N PRO A 169 -3.10 -16.41 3.75
CA PRO A 169 -3.05 -17.71 3.10
C PRO A 169 -2.94 -17.52 1.58
N GLY A 170 -1.88 -18.04 0.98
CA GLY A 170 -1.71 -18.02 -0.47
C GLY A 170 -0.65 -17.06 -0.98
N LEU A 171 -0.45 -17.10 -2.29
CA LEU A 171 0.60 -16.35 -2.99
C LEU A 171 0.04 -15.15 -3.77
N ASP A 172 -1.27 -14.93 -3.71
CA ASP A 172 -1.88 -13.84 -4.46
C ASP A 172 -1.63 -12.48 -3.78
N TYR A 173 -1.16 -11.53 -4.56
CA TYR A 173 -0.88 -10.17 -4.06
C TYR A 173 -2.13 -9.44 -3.56
N ILE A 174 -3.32 -9.78 -4.06
CA ILE A 174 -4.56 -9.20 -3.54
C ILE A 174 -4.82 -9.60 -2.08
N ASP A 175 -4.38 -10.79 -1.66
CA ASP A 175 -4.54 -11.23 -0.28
C ASP A 175 -3.58 -10.51 0.65
N LEU A 176 -2.36 -10.18 0.18
CA LEU A 176 -1.44 -9.28 0.89
C LEU A 176 -2.03 -7.88 1.08
N ALA A 177 -2.64 -7.30 0.02
CA ALA A 177 -3.32 -6.02 0.11
C ALA A 177 -4.44 -6.05 1.16
N ARG A 178 -5.28 -7.09 1.13
CA ARG A 178 -6.36 -7.28 2.12
C ARG A 178 -5.84 -7.44 3.54
N GLY A 179 -4.74 -8.18 3.70
CA GLY A 179 -4.08 -8.32 4.99
C GLY A 179 -3.64 -6.96 5.55
N GLN A 180 -3.02 -6.12 4.75
CA GLN A 180 -2.64 -4.76 5.16
C GLN A 180 -3.85 -3.86 5.41
N GLN A 181 -4.90 -3.92 4.58
CA GLN A 181 -6.15 -3.21 4.85
C GLN A 181 -6.74 -3.56 6.22
N GLN A 182 -6.72 -4.84 6.59
CA GLN A 182 -7.18 -5.30 7.91
C GLN A 182 -6.26 -4.82 9.04
N ALA A 183 -4.95 -4.83 8.85
CA ALA A 183 -3.99 -4.35 9.84
C ALA A 183 -4.17 -2.85 10.10
N ILE A 184 -4.32 -2.05 9.05
CA ILE A 184 -4.56 -0.61 9.15
C ILE A 184 -5.91 -0.31 9.79
N SER A 185 -6.96 -1.06 9.45
CA SER A 185 -8.27 -0.92 10.10
C SER A 185 -8.18 -1.16 11.60
N GLN A 186 -7.43 -2.18 12.03
CA GLN A 186 -7.21 -2.45 13.45
C GLN A 186 -6.41 -1.34 14.12
N LEU A 187 -5.35 -0.81 13.48
CA LEU A 187 -4.60 0.34 14.00
C LEU A 187 -5.53 1.55 14.18
N ALA A 188 -6.36 1.85 13.19
CA ALA A 188 -7.31 2.95 13.26
C ALA A 188 -8.36 2.75 14.38
N ASP A 189 -8.80 1.50 14.62
CA ASP A 189 -9.72 1.18 15.72
C ASP A 189 -9.08 1.43 17.10
N VAL A 190 -7.80 1.05 17.27
CA VAL A 190 -7.06 1.32 18.52
C VAL A 190 -6.88 2.83 18.74
N ILE A 191 -6.50 3.56 17.69
CA ILE A 191 -6.41 5.03 17.74
C ILE A 191 -7.78 5.66 18.07
N GLY A 192 -8.84 5.15 17.44
CA GLY A 192 -10.20 5.61 17.69
C GLY A 192 -10.66 5.40 19.14
N ALA A 193 -10.33 4.24 19.73
CA ALA A 193 -10.61 3.96 21.13
C ALA A 193 -9.88 4.93 22.08
N ALA A 194 -8.60 5.21 21.77
CA ALA A 194 -7.81 6.19 22.51
C ALA A 194 -8.37 7.61 22.39
N LEU A 195 -8.77 8.02 21.19
CA LEU A 195 -9.40 9.32 20.94
C LEU A 195 -10.71 9.46 21.71
N LEU A 196 -11.52 8.41 21.73
CA LEU A 196 -12.77 8.38 22.50
C LEU A 196 -12.53 8.46 24.01
N ALA A 197 -11.54 7.72 24.55
CA ALA A 197 -11.16 7.78 25.96
C ALA A 197 -10.70 9.19 26.33
N ALA A 198 -9.81 9.78 25.54
CA ALA A 198 -9.31 11.13 25.74
C ALA A 198 -10.43 12.18 25.71
N SER A 199 -11.39 12.05 24.78
CA SER A 199 -12.52 12.99 24.68
C SER A 199 -13.44 12.97 25.91
N LYS A 200 -13.43 11.88 26.68
CA LYS A 200 -14.16 11.71 27.96
C LYS A 200 -13.29 12.05 29.18
N GLY A 201 -12.08 12.55 28.99
CA GLY A 201 -11.14 12.81 30.08
C GLY A 201 -10.59 11.54 30.75
N GLN A 202 -10.70 10.40 30.10
CA GLN A 202 -10.19 9.12 30.59
C GLN A 202 -8.74 8.91 30.18
N ALA A 203 -8.00 8.12 30.95
CA ALA A 203 -6.64 7.73 30.58
C ALA A 203 -6.63 6.89 29.29
N ILE A 204 -5.69 7.19 28.39
CA ILE A 204 -5.43 6.38 27.20
C ILE A 204 -4.68 5.13 27.63
N THR A 205 -5.21 3.97 27.29
CA THR A 205 -4.55 2.67 27.45
C THR A 205 -4.01 2.23 26.09
N CYS A 206 -2.72 1.88 26.02
CA CYS A 206 -2.07 1.36 24.82
C CYS A 206 -2.26 -0.16 24.66
#